data_48f5dde2a89cfefa2db7846e5277b83b
#
_entry.id   48f5dde2a89cfefa2db7846e5277b83b
#
_cell.length_a   1.000
_cell.length_b   1.000
_cell.length_c   1.000
_cell.angle_alpha   90.00
_cell.angle_beta   90.00
_cell.angle_gamma   90.00
#
_symmetry.space_group_name_H-M   'P 1'
#
loop_
_entity.id
_entity.type
_entity.pdbx_description
1 polymer ?
#
loop_
_entity_poly.entity_id
_entity_poly.type
_entity_poly.pdbx_seq_one_letter_code
_entity_poly.pdbx_strand_id
1 'polypeptide(L)'
;MGFLEAGKIKDRNIKLFKQGGINFILNTEETSFGGVFAKAHGPSVCATGFRVANATHAFEEAIRRGAKAYDGNAESRGATPYLAIYGIGDSLIYFIDQANYEDLYKNRFNLDWNADFNRGPGLKLIDHFTNNVPKGEMQKWCDFYTKVLNFHEARYFDIKGKSTGLVSKVMRSPCLQFSVPINEPTDNKSQIQEYLDEYKGSGIQHIAMITEQIIPTLEKLKANQIEFLAPPPDTYYSMLKERLPQVNEDLNVLKKNAILVDGDVHGYLLQIFSKNVIGPIFYEVIQRKHHDGFGEGNFQALFDSIEADQRARGYIS
;
A
#
# COMPACT_ATOMS: atom_id res chain seq x y z
N MET A 1 0.99 -3.74 -13.94
CA MET A 1 2.07 -3.82 -12.94
C MET A 1 3.10 -4.93 -13.26
N GLY A 2 2.87 -5.82 -14.23
CA GLY A 2 3.82 -6.84 -14.67
C GLY A 2 3.98 -8.03 -13.71
N PHE A 3 2.98 -8.29 -12.88
CA PHE A 3 2.91 -9.51 -12.08
C PHE A 3 2.60 -10.70 -12.96
N LEU A 4 3.25 -11.84 -12.70
CA LEU A 4 3.01 -13.10 -13.40
C LEU A 4 2.01 -13.95 -12.62
N GLU A 5 1.05 -14.57 -13.33
CA GLU A 5 0.22 -15.60 -12.73
C GLU A 5 1.12 -16.77 -12.33
N ALA A 6 1.24 -17.03 -11.04
CA ALA A 6 2.14 -18.01 -10.48
C ALA A 6 1.44 -19.34 -10.19
N GLY A 7 0.13 -19.32 -10.00
CA GLY A 7 -0.66 -20.50 -9.74
C GLY A 7 -2.11 -20.17 -9.41
N LYS A 8 -2.92 -21.21 -9.26
CA LYS A 8 -4.31 -21.07 -8.85
C LYS A 8 -4.72 -22.21 -7.89
N ILE A 9 -5.69 -21.95 -7.04
CA ILE A 9 -6.29 -22.99 -6.20
C ILE A 9 -7.13 -23.90 -7.10
N LYS A 10 -6.94 -25.23 -6.96
CA LYS A 10 -7.68 -26.22 -7.72
C LYS A 10 -9.20 -26.03 -7.51
N ASP A 11 -9.94 -26.09 -8.60
CA ASP A 11 -11.41 -25.99 -8.64
C ASP A 11 -11.99 -24.68 -8.04
N ARG A 12 -11.16 -23.63 -7.91
CA ARG A 12 -11.57 -22.32 -7.40
C ARG A 12 -11.11 -21.17 -8.31
N ASN A 13 -11.84 -20.07 -8.29
CA ASN A 13 -11.48 -18.84 -9.01
C ASN A 13 -10.59 -17.92 -8.16
N ILE A 14 -9.53 -18.50 -7.61
CA ILE A 14 -8.55 -17.81 -6.77
C ILE A 14 -7.16 -18.05 -7.36
N LYS A 15 -6.51 -16.95 -7.78
CA LYS A 15 -5.22 -16.97 -8.45
C LYS A 15 -4.16 -16.25 -7.64
N LEU A 16 -2.94 -16.75 -7.70
CA LEU A 16 -1.76 -16.11 -7.15
C LEU A 16 -0.98 -15.41 -8.26
N PHE A 17 -0.68 -14.15 -8.06
CA PHE A 17 0.21 -13.36 -8.89
C PHE A 17 1.46 -12.98 -8.11
N LYS A 18 2.64 -13.12 -8.72
CA LYS A 18 3.92 -12.84 -8.08
C LYS A 18 4.80 -11.91 -8.91
N GLN A 19 5.57 -11.11 -8.17
CA GLN A 19 6.76 -10.44 -8.69
C GLN A 19 7.74 -10.22 -7.53
N GLY A 20 8.97 -10.70 -7.66
CA GLY A 20 9.93 -10.69 -6.55
C GLY A 20 9.36 -11.36 -5.29
N GLY A 21 9.42 -10.68 -4.17
CA GLY A 21 8.83 -11.13 -2.90
C GLY A 21 7.36 -10.74 -2.70
N ILE A 22 6.72 -10.11 -3.68
CA ILE A 22 5.34 -9.65 -3.59
C ILE A 22 4.40 -10.75 -4.06
N ASN A 23 3.34 -11.00 -3.27
CA ASN A 23 2.27 -11.93 -3.60
C ASN A 23 0.93 -11.18 -3.59
N PHE A 24 0.22 -11.20 -4.71
CA PHE A 24 -1.17 -10.77 -4.80
C PHE A 24 -2.06 -11.97 -5.07
N ILE A 25 -3.07 -12.14 -4.23
CA ILE A 25 -4.09 -13.17 -4.41
C ILE A 25 -5.35 -12.51 -4.95
N LEU A 26 -5.69 -12.83 -6.18
CA LEU A 26 -6.93 -12.39 -6.81
C LEU A 26 -8.02 -13.43 -6.54
N ASN A 27 -9.02 -13.04 -5.76
CA ASN A 27 -10.20 -13.86 -5.46
C ASN A 27 -11.42 -13.27 -6.16
N THR A 28 -12.00 -14.02 -7.09
CA THR A 28 -13.20 -13.65 -7.84
C THR A 28 -14.43 -14.49 -7.49
N GLU A 29 -14.40 -15.22 -6.37
CA GLU A 29 -15.53 -16.02 -5.90
C GLU A 29 -16.55 -15.17 -5.14
N GLU A 30 -17.72 -15.01 -5.69
CA GLU A 30 -18.78 -14.12 -5.18
C GLU A 30 -19.27 -14.48 -3.77
N THR A 31 -19.25 -15.77 -3.40
CA THR A 31 -19.72 -16.27 -2.10
C THR A 31 -18.64 -16.27 -1.02
N SER A 32 -17.38 -16.00 -1.40
CA SER A 32 -16.28 -15.89 -0.45
C SER A 32 -16.34 -14.57 0.33
N PHE A 33 -15.54 -14.48 1.41
CA PHE A 33 -15.34 -13.21 2.12
C PHE A 33 -14.93 -12.09 1.14
N GLY A 34 -13.98 -12.36 0.24
CA GLY A 34 -13.53 -11.37 -0.76
C GLY A 34 -14.63 -10.95 -1.72
N GLY A 35 -15.51 -11.88 -2.14
CA GLY A 35 -16.67 -11.57 -2.98
C GLY A 35 -17.71 -10.71 -2.28
N VAL A 36 -18.00 -11.01 -1.01
CA VAL A 36 -18.93 -10.19 -0.19
C VAL A 36 -18.34 -8.80 0.04
N PHE A 37 -17.03 -8.71 0.34
CA PHE A 37 -16.32 -7.46 0.51
C PHE A 37 -16.33 -6.61 -0.78
N ALA A 38 -16.09 -7.25 -1.93
CA ALA A 38 -16.14 -6.59 -3.23
C ALA A 38 -17.54 -6.10 -3.62
N LYS A 39 -18.62 -6.74 -3.17
CA LYS A 39 -19.99 -6.22 -3.36
C LYS A 39 -20.24 -4.91 -2.59
N ALA A 40 -19.59 -4.73 -1.45
CA ALA A 40 -19.71 -3.52 -0.65
C ALA A 40 -18.84 -2.38 -1.19
N HIS A 41 -17.59 -2.69 -1.58
CA HIS A 41 -16.55 -1.70 -1.87
C HIS A 41 -16.12 -1.62 -3.34
N GLY A 42 -16.63 -2.49 -4.22
CA GLY A 42 -16.06 -2.69 -5.54
C GLY A 42 -14.76 -3.50 -5.51
N PRO A 43 -13.97 -3.51 -6.61
CA PRO A 43 -12.64 -4.10 -6.61
C PRO A 43 -11.76 -3.46 -5.53
N SER A 44 -11.22 -4.28 -4.61
CA SER A 44 -10.61 -3.77 -3.38
C SER A 44 -9.60 -4.74 -2.78
N VAL A 45 -8.87 -4.29 -1.77
CA VAL A 45 -7.99 -5.12 -0.95
C VAL A 45 -8.75 -5.54 0.31
N CYS A 46 -9.32 -6.73 0.30
CA CYS A 46 -10.11 -7.24 1.42
C CYS A 46 -9.27 -7.87 2.54
N ALA A 47 -7.99 -8.14 2.30
CA ALA A 47 -7.13 -8.78 3.30
C ALA A 47 -5.65 -8.47 3.05
N THR A 48 -4.88 -8.44 4.15
CA THR A 48 -3.43 -8.35 4.15
C THR A 48 -2.84 -9.50 4.96
N GLY A 49 -1.61 -9.93 4.62
CA GLY A 49 -0.92 -11.01 5.32
C GLY A 49 0.40 -10.53 5.92
N PHE A 50 0.58 -10.71 7.21
CA PHE A 50 1.86 -10.47 7.88
C PHE A 50 2.59 -11.77 8.14
N ARG A 51 3.85 -11.85 7.72
CA ARG A 51 4.74 -12.93 8.12
C ARG A 51 5.20 -12.74 9.54
N VAL A 52 5.01 -13.76 10.36
CA VAL A 52 5.35 -13.77 11.80
C VAL A 52 6.13 -15.04 12.12
N ALA A 53 6.89 -15.02 13.22
CA ALA A 53 7.67 -16.18 13.64
C ALA A 53 6.78 -17.40 13.97
N ASN A 54 5.60 -17.17 14.56
CA ASN A 54 4.62 -18.19 14.89
C ASN A 54 3.21 -17.60 14.75
N ALA A 55 2.44 -18.08 13.77
CA ALA A 55 1.12 -17.55 13.45
C ALA A 55 0.08 -17.82 14.53
N THR A 56 0.11 -19.00 15.16
CA THR A 56 -0.81 -19.35 16.25
C THR A 56 -0.58 -18.43 17.44
N HIS A 57 0.66 -18.29 17.87
CA HIS A 57 1.02 -17.42 18.99
C HIS A 57 0.65 -15.95 18.71
N ALA A 58 0.96 -15.45 17.50
CA ALA A 58 0.62 -14.08 17.12
C ALA A 58 -0.89 -13.83 17.11
N PHE A 59 -1.68 -14.79 16.63
CA PHE A 59 -3.14 -14.71 16.66
C PHE A 59 -3.69 -14.72 18.08
N GLU A 60 -3.28 -15.68 18.92
CA GLU A 60 -3.72 -15.78 20.33
C GLU A 60 -3.37 -14.51 21.11
N GLU A 61 -2.18 -13.96 20.89
CA GLU A 61 -1.76 -12.73 21.51
C GLU A 61 -2.57 -11.52 21.03
N ALA A 62 -2.89 -11.44 19.73
CA ALA A 62 -3.76 -10.41 19.19
C ALA A 62 -5.17 -10.46 19.82
N ILE A 63 -5.75 -11.67 19.96
CA ILE A 63 -7.05 -11.86 20.63
C ILE A 63 -6.97 -11.46 22.11
N ARG A 64 -5.95 -11.91 22.83
CA ARG A 64 -5.73 -11.53 24.24
C ARG A 64 -5.65 -10.01 24.43
N ARG A 65 -5.11 -9.30 23.43
CA ARG A 65 -5.01 -7.83 23.40
C ARG A 65 -6.27 -7.13 22.89
N GLY A 66 -7.32 -7.87 22.57
CA GLY A 66 -8.64 -7.36 22.23
C GLY A 66 -8.96 -7.27 20.74
N ALA A 67 -8.21 -7.95 19.87
CA ALA A 67 -8.61 -8.10 18.48
C ALA A 67 -9.87 -8.96 18.35
N LYS A 68 -10.69 -8.67 17.34
CA LYS A 68 -11.83 -9.50 16.97
C LYS A 68 -11.36 -10.58 16.00
N ALA A 69 -11.50 -11.85 16.39
CA ALA A 69 -11.22 -12.98 15.51
C ALA A 69 -12.17 -13.00 14.32
N TYR A 70 -11.67 -13.39 13.15
CA TYR A 70 -12.52 -13.74 12.04
C TYR A 70 -13.08 -15.16 12.26
N ASP A 71 -14.40 -15.28 12.31
CA ASP A 71 -15.13 -16.50 12.65
C ASP A 71 -15.51 -17.36 11.42
N GLY A 72 -15.20 -16.89 10.21
CA GLY A 72 -15.42 -17.66 8.99
C GLY A 72 -14.56 -18.93 8.90
N ASN A 73 -15.09 -19.96 8.24
CA ASN A 73 -14.32 -21.17 7.96
C ASN A 73 -13.22 -20.95 6.91
N ALA A 74 -12.35 -21.95 6.69
CA ALA A 74 -11.26 -21.84 5.72
C ALA A 74 -11.76 -21.60 4.28
N GLU A 75 -12.95 -22.08 3.93
CA GLU A 75 -13.55 -21.89 2.61
C GLU A 75 -14.04 -20.46 2.43
N SER A 76 -14.74 -19.90 3.41
CA SER A 76 -15.19 -18.51 3.37
C SER A 76 -14.03 -17.49 3.46
N ARG A 77 -12.89 -17.89 4.07
CA ARG A 77 -11.66 -17.09 4.06
C ARG A 77 -10.95 -17.04 2.69
N GLY A 78 -11.38 -17.89 1.76
CA GLY A 78 -10.82 -17.91 0.41
C GLY A 78 -9.45 -18.58 0.33
N ALA A 79 -8.42 -17.83 -0.05
CA ALA A 79 -7.13 -18.38 -0.43
C ALA A 79 -6.30 -19.00 0.71
N THR A 80 -6.58 -18.67 1.98
CA THR A 80 -5.70 -19.09 3.06
C THR A 80 -6.45 -19.78 4.21
N PRO A 81 -5.94 -20.88 4.75
CA PRO A 81 -6.49 -21.53 5.94
C PRO A 81 -6.07 -20.84 7.24
N TYR A 82 -5.42 -19.67 7.15
CA TYR A 82 -4.79 -19.03 8.29
C TYR A 82 -5.77 -18.36 9.22
N LEU A 83 -5.29 -18.24 10.46
CA LEU A 83 -5.91 -17.43 11.50
C LEU A 83 -5.92 -15.97 11.08
N ALA A 84 -7.04 -15.31 11.26
CA ALA A 84 -7.24 -13.93 10.87
C ALA A 84 -8.00 -13.14 11.93
N ILE A 85 -7.69 -11.85 12.00
CA ILE A 85 -8.44 -10.88 12.78
C ILE A 85 -9.02 -9.81 11.85
N TYR A 86 -10.07 -9.11 12.30
CA TYR A 86 -10.57 -7.92 11.61
C TYR A 86 -9.62 -6.74 11.81
N GLY A 87 -9.38 -6.00 10.73
CA GLY A 87 -8.61 -4.76 10.67
C GLY A 87 -9.46 -3.58 10.24
N ILE A 88 -8.82 -2.55 9.68
CA ILE A 88 -9.46 -1.32 9.19
C ILE A 88 -10.51 -1.67 8.14
N GLY A 89 -11.72 -1.08 8.28
CA GLY A 89 -12.82 -1.26 7.32
C GLY A 89 -13.31 -2.70 7.23
N ASP A 90 -13.24 -3.46 8.31
CA ASP A 90 -13.58 -4.89 8.35
C ASP A 90 -12.77 -5.77 7.38
N SER A 91 -11.66 -5.26 6.83
CA SER A 91 -10.69 -6.09 6.12
C SER A 91 -10.03 -7.10 7.05
N LEU A 92 -9.41 -8.15 6.50
CA LEU A 92 -8.76 -9.17 7.30
C LEU A 92 -7.25 -8.95 7.40
N ILE A 93 -6.70 -9.27 8.55
CA ILE A 93 -5.26 -9.38 8.78
C ILE A 93 -4.95 -10.85 9.06
N TYR A 94 -4.20 -11.50 8.15
CA TYR A 94 -3.74 -12.86 8.29
C TYR A 94 -2.38 -12.93 8.97
N PHE A 95 -2.20 -13.90 9.86
CA PHE A 95 -0.89 -14.26 10.39
C PHE A 95 -0.35 -15.48 9.62
N ILE A 96 0.86 -15.34 9.05
CA ILE A 96 1.47 -16.34 8.18
C ILE A 96 2.80 -16.75 8.78
N ASP A 97 2.97 -18.03 9.07
CA ASP A 97 4.23 -18.57 9.60
C ASP A 97 5.38 -18.36 8.63
N GLN A 98 6.46 -17.79 9.15
CA GLN A 98 7.69 -17.62 8.37
C GLN A 98 8.26 -18.98 7.93
N ALA A 99 8.18 -20.01 8.78
CA ALA A 99 8.70 -21.34 8.49
C ALA A 99 7.93 -22.06 7.37
N ASN A 100 6.61 -21.83 7.26
CA ASN A 100 5.72 -22.51 6.32
C ASN A 100 5.29 -21.62 5.14
N TYR A 101 5.91 -20.45 5.02
CA TYR A 101 5.53 -19.46 4.02
C TYR A 101 5.57 -19.99 2.59
N GLU A 102 6.65 -20.68 2.22
CA GLU A 102 6.80 -21.23 0.88
C GLU A 102 5.84 -22.39 0.61
N ASP A 103 5.68 -23.28 1.58
CA ASP A 103 4.80 -24.45 1.45
C ASP A 103 3.35 -24.07 1.28
N LEU A 104 2.90 -22.96 1.88
CA LEU A 104 1.58 -22.43 1.67
C LEU A 104 1.27 -22.18 0.20
N TYR A 105 2.12 -21.36 -0.44
CA TYR A 105 1.91 -21.00 -1.83
C TYR A 105 2.13 -22.19 -2.74
N LYS A 106 3.12 -23.02 -2.44
CA LYS A 106 3.48 -24.23 -3.16
C LYS A 106 2.32 -25.23 -3.24
N ASN A 107 1.87 -25.65 -2.10
CA ASN A 107 0.90 -26.75 -2.01
C ASN A 107 -0.52 -26.31 -2.33
N ARG A 108 -0.86 -25.04 -2.04
CA ARG A 108 -2.22 -24.55 -2.20
C ARG A 108 -2.52 -24.00 -3.60
N PHE A 109 -1.53 -23.35 -4.23
CA PHE A 109 -1.73 -22.69 -5.53
C PHE A 109 -1.18 -23.50 -6.71
N ASN A 110 -0.72 -24.73 -6.48
CA ASN A 110 -0.06 -25.51 -7.54
C ASN A 110 0.97 -24.70 -8.29
N LEU A 111 1.89 -24.08 -7.55
CA LEU A 111 2.86 -23.10 -8.03
C LEU A 111 3.87 -23.75 -8.98
N ASP A 112 4.13 -23.14 -10.13
CA ASP A 112 5.28 -23.49 -10.98
C ASP A 112 6.56 -22.90 -10.38
N TRP A 113 7.35 -23.78 -9.76
CA TRP A 113 8.62 -23.41 -9.12
C TRP A 113 9.74 -23.08 -10.09
N ASN A 114 9.62 -23.46 -11.35
CA ASN A 114 10.62 -23.16 -12.38
C ASN A 114 10.41 -21.77 -12.98
N ALA A 115 9.30 -21.11 -12.69
CA ALA A 115 9.03 -19.77 -13.18
C ALA A 115 9.92 -18.74 -12.48
N ASP A 116 10.54 -17.87 -13.28
CA ASP A 116 11.32 -16.75 -12.77
C ASP A 116 10.42 -15.57 -12.43
N PHE A 117 10.01 -15.47 -11.17
CA PHE A 117 9.18 -14.38 -10.67
C PHE A 117 9.93 -13.05 -10.49
N ASN A 118 11.25 -13.01 -10.74
CA ASN A 118 12.00 -11.76 -10.81
C ASN A 118 11.88 -11.08 -12.18
N ARG A 119 11.32 -11.77 -13.19
CA ARG A 119 10.93 -11.15 -14.45
C ARG A 119 9.83 -10.12 -14.20
N GLY A 120 9.98 -8.96 -14.81
CA GLY A 120 9.00 -7.90 -14.70
C GLY A 120 9.66 -6.52 -14.58
N PRO A 121 8.89 -5.50 -14.17
CA PRO A 121 9.39 -4.13 -13.99
C PRO A 121 10.49 -3.98 -12.96
N GLY A 122 10.62 -4.88 -11.98
CA GLY A 122 11.66 -4.82 -10.95
C GLY A 122 11.13 -4.48 -9.56
N LEU A 123 9.82 -4.68 -9.33
CA LEU A 123 9.22 -4.55 -8.01
C LEU A 123 9.65 -5.73 -7.13
N LYS A 124 10.08 -5.47 -5.88
CA LYS A 124 10.71 -6.45 -5.00
C LYS A 124 9.86 -6.84 -3.80
N LEU A 125 9.38 -5.87 -3.04
CA LEU A 125 8.67 -6.04 -1.79
C LEU A 125 7.60 -4.96 -1.63
N ILE A 126 6.60 -5.22 -0.79
CA ILE A 126 5.69 -4.19 -0.29
C ILE A 126 6.41 -3.46 0.85
N ASP A 127 6.54 -2.14 0.71
CA ASP A 127 7.18 -1.25 1.69
C ASP A 127 6.19 -0.84 2.79
N HIS A 128 5.02 -0.39 2.36
CA HIS A 128 3.92 0.00 3.24
C HIS A 128 2.59 -0.05 2.49
N PHE A 129 1.50 0.02 3.23
CA PHE A 129 0.18 0.34 2.67
C PHE A 129 -0.53 1.38 3.55
N THR A 130 -1.05 2.38 2.89
CA THR A 130 -1.72 3.51 3.53
C THR A 130 -3.22 3.27 3.57
N ASN A 131 -3.82 3.49 4.72
CA ASN A 131 -5.26 3.38 4.93
C ASN A 131 -5.90 4.76 5.09
N ASN A 132 -7.10 4.92 4.55
CA ASN A 132 -7.96 6.06 4.80
C ASN A 132 -9.08 5.67 5.75
N VAL A 133 -9.37 6.54 6.71
CA VAL A 133 -10.44 6.35 7.68
C VAL A 133 -11.27 7.65 7.82
N PRO A 134 -12.53 7.58 8.25
CA PRO A 134 -13.36 8.76 8.51
C PRO A 134 -12.74 9.69 9.55
N LYS A 135 -13.12 10.95 9.48
CA LYS A 135 -12.70 11.97 10.44
C LYS A 135 -13.04 11.55 11.88
N GLY A 136 -12.01 11.61 12.75
CA GLY A 136 -12.09 11.21 14.16
C GLY A 136 -11.83 9.72 14.43
N GLU A 137 -11.58 8.91 13.40
CA GLU A 137 -11.29 7.47 13.59
C GLU A 137 -9.79 7.12 13.57
N MET A 138 -8.91 8.02 13.16
CA MET A 138 -7.47 7.75 13.06
C MET A 138 -6.89 7.27 14.39
N GLN A 139 -7.21 7.94 15.51
CA GLN A 139 -6.67 7.56 16.82
C GLN A 139 -7.11 6.16 17.24
N LYS A 140 -8.37 5.78 17.01
CA LYS A 140 -8.90 4.43 17.27
C LYS A 140 -8.06 3.36 16.57
N TRP A 141 -7.68 3.60 15.31
CA TRP A 141 -6.90 2.65 14.54
C TRP A 141 -5.40 2.66 14.91
N CYS A 142 -4.85 3.81 15.26
CA CYS A 142 -3.50 3.89 15.85
C CYS A 142 -3.42 3.08 17.15
N ASP A 143 -4.42 3.23 18.02
CA ASP A 143 -4.51 2.46 19.28
C ASP A 143 -4.66 0.95 19.02
N PHE A 144 -5.42 0.56 17.99
CA PHE A 144 -5.51 -0.83 17.54
C PHE A 144 -4.14 -1.38 17.15
N TYR A 145 -3.42 -0.71 16.23
CA TYR A 145 -2.09 -1.16 15.81
C TYR A 145 -1.10 -1.21 16.97
N THR A 146 -1.14 -0.25 17.88
CA THR A 146 -0.27 -0.22 19.06
C THR A 146 -0.61 -1.36 20.01
N LYS A 147 -1.88 -1.48 20.39
CA LYS A 147 -2.31 -2.43 21.43
C LYS A 147 -2.27 -3.88 20.93
N VAL A 148 -2.79 -4.11 19.71
CA VAL A 148 -2.97 -5.47 19.18
C VAL A 148 -1.69 -5.99 18.54
N LEU A 149 -1.02 -5.19 17.72
CA LEU A 149 0.11 -5.62 16.89
C LEU A 149 1.46 -5.07 17.38
N ASN A 150 1.46 -4.34 18.51
CA ASN A 150 2.67 -3.77 19.12
C ASN A 150 3.44 -2.79 18.22
N PHE A 151 2.72 -2.13 17.31
CA PHE A 151 3.28 -1.05 16.49
C PHE A 151 3.45 0.20 17.35
N HIS A 152 4.31 1.13 16.92
CA HIS A 152 4.47 2.44 17.55
C HIS A 152 4.26 3.55 16.54
N GLU A 153 3.80 4.71 17.01
CA GLU A 153 3.69 5.91 16.19
C GLU A 153 5.10 6.41 15.84
N ALA A 154 5.44 6.42 14.55
CA ALA A 154 6.75 6.85 14.06
C ALA A 154 6.74 8.29 13.56
N ARG A 155 5.63 8.76 12.97
CA ARG A 155 5.49 10.11 12.39
C ARG A 155 4.03 10.57 12.48
N TYR A 156 3.86 11.89 12.49
CA TYR A 156 2.59 12.60 12.36
C TYR A 156 2.72 13.71 11.31
N PHE A 157 1.70 13.88 10.48
CA PHE A 157 1.64 14.91 9.45
C PHE A 157 0.31 15.65 9.50
N ASP A 158 0.36 16.98 9.33
CA ASP A 158 -0.79 17.86 9.11
C ASP A 158 -0.55 18.56 7.77
N ILE A 159 -1.23 18.08 6.71
CA ILE A 159 -1.02 18.52 5.33
C ILE A 159 -2.18 19.39 4.91
N LYS A 160 -1.86 20.61 4.45
CA LYS A 160 -2.84 21.60 3.99
C LYS A 160 -2.55 21.97 2.55
N GLY A 161 -3.52 21.73 1.68
CA GLY A 161 -3.54 22.21 0.31
C GLY A 161 -4.14 23.62 0.20
N LYS A 162 -4.47 24.01 -1.03
CA LYS A 162 -5.10 25.31 -1.28
C LYS A 162 -6.56 25.34 -0.84
N SER A 163 -7.26 24.21 -0.89
CA SER A 163 -8.70 24.12 -0.64
C SER A 163 -9.05 23.09 0.43
N THR A 164 -8.25 22.06 0.59
CA THR A 164 -8.54 20.90 1.44
C THR A 164 -7.33 20.48 2.28
N GLY A 165 -7.47 19.48 3.14
CA GLY A 165 -6.37 18.97 3.95
C GLY A 165 -6.58 17.54 4.45
N LEU A 166 -5.53 16.99 5.02
CA LEU A 166 -5.56 15.71 5.72
C LEU A 166 -4.60 15.71 6.90
N VAL A 167 -4.83 14.84 7.85
CA VAL A 167 -3.85 14.46 8.86
C VAL A 167 -3.49 12.99 8.70
N SER A 168 -2.25 12.63 9.00
CA SER A 168 -1.73 11.28 8.86
C SER A 168 -0.87 10.90 10.05
N LYS A 169 -1.00 9.66 10.52
CA LYS A 169 -0.10 9.02 11.47
C LYS A 169 0.49 7.77 10.88
N VAL A 170 1.80 7.61 11.03
CA VAL A 170 2.50 6.42 10.55
C VAL A 170 2.74 5.47 11.72
N MET A 171 2.12 4.30 11.65
CA MET A 171 2.36 3.21 12.60
C MET A 171 3.44 2.29 12.06
N ARG A 172 4.53 2.09 12.81
CA ARG A 172 5.68 1.27 12.42
C ARG A 172 5.74 -0.02 13.22
N SER A 173 6.02 -1.12 12.53
CA SER A 173 6.13 -2.45 13.15
C SER A 173 7.31 -2.55 14.11
N PRO A 174 7.26 -3.46 15.11
CA PRO A 174 8.36 -3.65 16.07
C PRO A 174 9.72 -4.00 15.42
N CYS A 175 9.68 -4.70 14.28
CA CYS A 175 10.88 -5.05 13.52
C CYS A 175 11.40 -3.90 12.63
N LEU A 176 10.71 -2.76 12.59
CA LEU A 176 11.02 -1.56 11.81
C LEU A 176 10.98 -1.74 10.27
N GLN A 177 10.56 -2.91 9.79
CA GLN A 177 10.58 -3.24 8.36
C GLN A 177 9.30 -2.88 7.62
N PHE A 178 8.20 -2.62 8.35
CA PHE A 178 6.92 -2.37 7.74
C PHE A 178 6.18 -1.21 8.43
N SER A 179 5.43 -0.47 7.65
CA SER A 179 4.67 0.68 8.15
C SER A 179 3.24 0.71 7.61
N VAL A 180 2.37 1.34 8.38
CA VAL A 180 0.97 1.57 8.04
C VAL A 180 0.63 3.03 8.31
N PRO A 181 0.73 3.91 7.31
CA PRO A 181 0.15 5.23 7.41
C PRO A 181 -1.38 5.15 7.49
N ILE A 182 -1.98 5.98 8.34
CA ILE A 182 -3.42 6.10 8.54
C ILE A 182 -3.80 7.56 8.37
N ASN A 183 -4.60 7.84 7.37
CA ASN A 183 -5.05 9.19 7.02
C ASN A 183 -6.48 9.41 7.42
N GLU A 184 -6.80 10.62 7.89
CA GLU A 184 -8.18 11.08 8.02
C GLU A 184 -8.37 12.47 7.37
N PRO A 185 -9.55 12.78 6.84
CA PRO A 185 -9.82 14.06 6.22
C PRO A 185 -9.96 15.18 7.25
N THR A 186 -9.47 16.38 6.94
CA THR A 186 -9.75 17.57 7.75
C THR A 186 -11.08 18.22 7.37
N ASP A 187 -11.55 17.98 6.14
CA ASP A 187 -12.76 18.55 5.56
C ASP A 187 -13.48 17.58 4.62
N ASN A 188 -14.72 17.94 4.22
CA ASN A 188 -15.61 17.07 3.46
C ASN A 188 -15.30 17.01 1.95
N LYS A 189 -14.30 17.73 1.46
CA LYS A 189 -13.89 17.75 0.05
C LYS A 189 -12.44 17.28 -0.15
N SER A 190 -11.79 16.83 0.92
CA SER A 190 -10.42 16.33 0.80
C SER A 190 -10.38 15.05 -0.04
N GLN A 191 -9.24 14.79 -0.63
CA GLN A 191 -8.99 13.52 -1.35
C GLN A 191 -9.26 12.27 -0.51
N ILE A 192 -9.12 12.38 0.82
CA ILE A 192 -9.44 11.28 1.73
C ILE A 192 -10.95 11.06 1.79
N GLN A 193 -11.74 12.15 1.86
CA GLN A 193 -13.19 12.04 1.83
C GLN A 193 -13.70 11.52 0.49
N GLU A 194 -13.15 11.98 -0.63
CA GLU A 194 -13.48 11.44 -1.97
C GLU A 194 -13.25 9.93 -2.04
N TYR A 195 -12.09 9.46 -1.53
CA TYR A 195 -11.81 8.03 -1.45
C TYR A 195 -12.86 7.29 -0.60
N LEU A 196 -13.20 7.81 0.59
CA LEU A 196 -14.17 7.18 1.49
C LEU A 196 -15.56 7.07 0.85
N ASP A 197 -15.97 8.07 0.09
CA ASP A 197 -17.25 8.10 -0.63
C ASP A 197 -17.27 7.09 -1.78
N GLU A 198 -16.21 7.03 -2.59
CA GLU A 198 -16.10 6.09 -3.71
C GLU A 198 -15.95 4.65 -3.22
N TYR A 199 -15.06 4.42 -2.24
CA TYR A 199 -14.81 3.10 -1.64
C TYR A 199 -15.93 2.64 -0.72
N LYS A 200 -16.81 3.55 -0.28
CA LYS A 200 -17.92 3.31 0.66
C LYS A 200 -17.43 2.82 2.03
N GLY A 201 -16.41 3.46 2.55
CA GLY A 201 -15.86 3.16 3.87
C GLY A 201 -14.35 3.29 4.00
N SER A 202 -13.83 2.80 5.12
CA SER A 202 -12.40 2.77 5.39
C SER A 202 -11.69 1.67 4.59
N GLY A 203 -10.45 1.90 4.18
CA GLY A 203 -9.67 0.88 3.49
C GLY A 203 -8.31 1.37 3.00
N ILE A 204 -7.61 0.51 2.27
CA ILE A 204 -6.30 0.81 1.71
C ILE A 204 -6.44 1.78 0.54
N GLN A 205 -5.80 2.95 0.68
CA GLN A 205 -5.72 3.97 -0.37
C GLN A 205 -4.64 3.63 -1.39
N HIS A 206 -3.44 3.25 -0.93
CA HIS A 206 -2.35 2.85 -1.82
C HIS A 206 -1.44 1.78 -1.21
N ILE A 207 -0.71 1.14 -2.10
CA ILE A 207 0.31 0.14 -1.77
C ILE A 207 1.63 0.61 -2.36
N ALA A 208 2.62 0.85 -1.50
CA ALA A 208 3.97 1.20 -1.92
C ALA A 208 4.81 -0.06 -2.12
N MET A 209 5.51 -0.10 -3.25
CA MET A 209 6.36 -1.22 -3.64
C MET A 209 7.79 -0.76 -3.90
N ILE A 210 8.75 -1.44 -3.27
CA ILE A 210 10.17 -1.16 -3.43
C ILE A 210 10.69 -1.64 -4.77
N THR A 211 11.53 -0.81 -5.38
CA THR A 211 12.45 -1.18 -6.45
C THR A 211 13.87 -0.73 -6.13
N GLU A 212 14.86 -1.42 -6.69
CA GLU A 212 16.27 -1.00 -6.62
C GLU A 212 16.64 0.02 -7.70
N GLN A 213 15.82 0.12 -8.76
CA GLN A 213 16.09 0.97 -9.93
C GLN A 213 14.79 1.58 -10.45
N ILE A 214 14.40 2.73 -9.89
CA ILE A 214 13.10 3.34 -10.17
C ILE A 214 12.93 3.74 -11.64
N ILE A 215 13.96 4.25 -12.30
CA ILE A 215 13.89 4.72 -13.69
C ILE A 215 13.59 3.56 -14.65
N PRO A 216 14.37 2.47 -14.71
CA PRO A 216 14.05 1.31 -15.56
C PRO A 216 12.73 0.64 -15.18
N THR A 217 12.38 0.62 -13.88
CA THR A 217 11.09 0.10 -13.42
C THR A 217 9.94 0.90 -14.02
N LEU A 218 10.05 2.21 -13.97
CA LEU A 218 9.03 3.12 -14.47
C LEU A 218 8.84 3.02 -15.99
N GLU A 219 9.94 2.88 -16.75
CA GLU A 219 9.88 2.68 -18.20
C GLU A 219 9.08 1.42 -18.56
N LYS A 220 9.33 0.31 -17.85
CA LYS A 220 8.59 -0.94 -18.04
C LYS A 220 7.12 -0.83 -17.61
N LEU A 221 6.84 -0.11 -16.51
CA LEU A 221 5.45 0.12 -16.07
C LEU A 221 4.67 0.96 -17.08
N LYS A 222 5.28 2.01 -17.63
CA LYS A 222 4.69 2.81 -18.71
C LYS A 222 4.45 1.99 -19.99
N ALA A 223 5.39 1.12 -20.34
CA ALA A 223 5.22 0.19 -21.47
C ALA A 223 4.04 -0.79 -21.24
N ASN A 224 3.73 -1.12 -19.99
CA ASN A 224 2.56 -1.88 -19.57
C ASN A 224 1.30 -1.01 -19.39
N GLN A 225 1.29 0.22 -19.91
CA GLN A 225 0.16 1.16 -19.90
C GLN A 225 -0.27 1.60 -18.47
N ILE A 226 0.64 1.57 -17.50
CA ILE A 226 0.38 2.17 -16.20
C ILE A 226 0.54 3.70 -16.33
N GLU A 227 -0.51 4.40 -15.98
CA GLU A 227 -0.51 5.86 -15.93
C GLU A 227 -0.10 6.36 -14.54
N PHE A 228 0.61 7.49 -14.52
CA PHE A 228 1.09 8.13 -13.30
C PHE A 228 0.46 9.50 -13.12
N LEU A 229 0.47 10.00 -11.89
CA LEU A 229 0.01 11.35 -11.57
C LEU A 229 0.87 12.40 -12.27
N ALA A 230 0.31 13.60 -12.43
CA ALA A 230 1.00 14.72 -13.05
C ALA A 230 2.27 15.11 -12.25
N PRO A 231 3.34 15.55 -12.93
CA PRO A 231 4.55 16.00 -12.26
C PRO A 231 4.27 17.25 -11.40
N PRO A 232 5.05 17.46 -10.33
CA PRO A 232 5.03 18.72 -9.62
C PRO A 232 5.53 19.86 -10.50
N PRO A 233 5.32 21.12 -10.10
CA PRO A 233 5.84 22.28 -10.83
C PRO A 233 7.36 22.23 -11.02
N ASP A 234 7.86 22.90 -12.06
CA ASP A 234 9.29 22.96 -12.39
C ASP A 234 10.17 23.48 -11.25
N THR A 235 9.62 24.37 -10.43
CA THR A 235 10.29 24.91 -9.23
C THR A 235 10.65 23.82 -8.22
N TYR A 236 9.90 22.74 -8.15
CA TYR A 236 10.22 21.61 -7.29
C TYR A 236 11.62 21.04 -7.62
N TYR A 237 11.90 20.79 -8.91
CA TYR A 237 13.18 20.21 -9.34
C TYR A 237 14.33 21.23 -9.29
N SER A 238 14.07 22.51 -9.56
CA SER A 238 15.11 23.54 -9.49
C SER A 238 15.65 23.74 -8.07
N MET A 239 14.79 23.57 -7.06
CA MET A 239 15.18 23.66 -5.64
C MET A 239 15.80 22.36 -5.09
N LEU A 240 15.75 21.27 -5.84
CA LEU A 240 16.17 19.96 -5.33
C LEU A 240 17.66 19.90 -5.00
N LYS A 241 18.53 20.49 -5.84
CA LYS A 241 19.98 20.51 -5.61
C LYS A 241 20.39 21.26 -4.34
N GLU A 242 19.67 22.33 -4.02
CA GLU A 242 19.91 23.09 -2.80
C GLU A 242 19.43 22.32 -1.57
N ARG A 243 18.24 21.71 -1.67
CA ARG A 243 17.63 20.95 -0.58
C ARG A 243 18.33 19.62 -0.30
N LEU A 244 18.75 18.91 -1.36
CA LEU A 244 19.34 17.56 -1.30
C LEU A 244 20.56 17.47 -2.25
N PRO A 245 21.71 18.08 -1.90
CA PRO A 245 22.88 18.11 -2.77
C PRO A 245 23.48 16.72 -3.06
N GLN A 246 23.18 15.71 -2.22
CA GLN A 246 23.65 14.33 -2.36
C GLN A 246 22.89 13.51 -3.41
N VAL A 247 21.83 14.03 -4.02
CA VAL A 247 21.09 13.34 -5.09
C VAL A 247 21.94 13.22 -6.33
N ASN A 248 22.20 11.99 -6.75
CA ASN A 248 23.11 11.67 -7.86
C ASN A 248 22.40 11.45 -9.20
N GLU A 249 21.06 11.37 -9.20
CA GLU A 249 20.26 11.21 -10.42
C GLU A 249 20.27 12.50 -11.26
N ASP A 250 20.21 12.33 -12.59
CA ASP A 250 20.02 13.47 -13.50
C ASP A 250 18.62 14.08 -13.26
N LEU A 251 18.62 15.36 -12.86
CA LEU A 251 17.39 16.10 -12.57
C LEU A 251 16.45 16.20 -13.77
N ASN A 252 16.98 16.22 -15.00
CA ASN A 252 16.16 16.23 -16.21
C ASN A 252 15.42 14.90 -16.38
N VAL A 253 16.09 13.79 -16.01
CA VAL A 253 15.48 12.46 -16.04
C VAL A 253 14.40 12.33 -14.95
N LEU A 254 14.68 12.83 -13.73
CA LEU A 254 13.69 12.85 -12.65
C LEU A 254 12.46 13.67 -13.05
N LYS A 255 12.66 14.88 -13.55
CA LYS A 255 11.60 15.77 -14.03
C LYS A 255 10.79 15.15 -15.16
N LYS A 256 11.46 14.61 -16.20
CA LYS A 256 10.80 13.95 -17.35
C LYS A 256 9.89 12.80 -16.91
N ASN A 257 10.28 12.13 -15.85
CA ASN A 257 9.57 10.97 -15.35
C ASN A 257 8.62 11.27 -14.17
N ALA A 258 8.50 12.53 -13.74
CA ALA A 258 7.69 12.94 -12.60
C ALA A 258 8.11 12.27 -11.26
N ILE A 259 9.38 11.89 -11.13
CA ILE A 259 9.91 11.25 -9.93
C ILE A 259 10.14 12.30 -8.85
N LEU A 260 9.54 12.10 -7.68
CA LEU A 260 9.71 12.91 -6.49
C LEU A 260 10.92 12.42 -5.69
N VAL A 261 11.61 13.34 -5.00
CA VAL A 261 12.78 13.03 -4.18
C VAL A 261 12.64 13.69 -2.82
N ASP A 262 12.85 12.91 -1.77
CA ASP A 262 12.92 13.43 -0.41
C ASP A 262 14.03 12.76 0.37
N GLY A 263 14.49 13.38 1.44
CA GLY A 263 15.57 12.84 2.24
C GLY A 263 16.15 13.84 3.23
N ASP A 264 17.25 13.43 3.84
CA ASP A 264 18.01 14.21 4.81
C ASP A 264 19.52 14.04 4.55
N VAL A 265 20.35 14.50 5.48
CA VAL A 265 21.82 14.41 5.37
C VAL A 265 22.37 12.98 5.30
N HIS A 266 21.58 11.98 5.66
CA HIS A 266 22.00 10.57 5.71
C HIS A 266 21.65 9.81 4.44
N GLY A 267 20.61 10.23 3.72
CA GLY A 267 20.17 9.55 2.51
C GLY A 267 18.94 10.20 1.88
N TYR A 268 18.40 9.55 0.85
CA TYR A 268 17.19 10.02 0.18
C TYR A 268 16.38 8.84 -0.36
N LEU A 269 15.16 9.14 -0.76
CA LEU A 269 14.27 8.21 -1.45
C LEU A 269 13.72 8.86 -2.71
N LEU A 270 13.34 8.02 -3.64
CA LEU A 270 12.71 8.38 -4.91
C LEU A 270 11.31 7.76 -4.92
N GLN A 271 10.29 8.54 -5.28
CA GLN A 271 8.89 8.09 -5.27
C GLN A 271 8.17 8.52 -6.55
N ILE A 272 7.21 7.70 -6.97
CA ILE A 272 6.22 8.08 -7.97
C ILE A 272 4.89 7.37 -7.69
N PHE A 273 3.80 8.02 -8.04
CA PHE A 273 2.44 7.54 -7.76
C PHE A 273 1.67 7.31 -9.04
N SER A 274 1.06 6.13 -9.17
CA SER A 274 0.16 5.84 -10.29
C SER A 274 -1.17 6.58 -10.14
N LYS A 275 -1.92 6.69 -11.23
CA LYS A 275 -3.37 6.89 -11.13
C LYS A 275 -4.02 5.66 -10.48
N ASN A 276 -5.32 5.74 -10.19
CA ASN A 276 -6.07 4.62 -9.64
C ASN A 276 -6.01 3.40 -10.56
N VAL A 277 -5.77 2.22 -9.98
CA VAL A 277 -5.59 0.96 -10.73
C VAL A 277 -6.65 -0.08 -10.32
N ILE A 278 -7.06 -0.10 -9.06
CA ILE A 278 -8.07 -1.04 -8.54
C ILE A 278 -9.11 -0.21 -7.76
N GLY A 279 -10.26 0.12 -8.38
CA GLY A 279 -11.18 1.08 -7.79
C GLY A 279 -10.42 2.38 -7.45
N PRO A 280 -10.63 3.01 -6.29
CA PRO A 280 -9.91 4.22 -5.89
C PRO A 280 -8.51 3.96 -5.33
N ILE A 281 -7.96 2.76 -5.52
CA ILE A 281 -6.65 2.36 -4.99
C ILE A 281 -5.58 2.61 -6.06
N PHE A 282 -4.48 3.27 -5.67
CA PHE A 282 -3.31 3.49 -6.51
C PHE A 282 -2.06 2.78 -5.97
N TYR A 283 -1.00 2.80 -6.75
CA TYR A 283 0.29 2.25 -6.37
C TYR A 283 1.36 3.35 -6.27
N GLU A 284 2.22 3.18 -5.29
CA GLU A 284 3.47 3.91 -5.18
C GLU A 284 4.63 3.00 -5.58
N VAL A 285 5.59 3.54 -6.33
CA VAL A 285 6.89 2.90 -6.56
C VAL A 285 7.94 3.72 -5.82
N ILE A 286 8.68 3.06 -4.93
CA ILE A 286 9.67 3.70 -4.08
C ILE A 286 11.06 3.04 -4.24
N GLN A 287 12.09 3.87 -4.35
CA GLN A 287 13.48 3.46 -4.23
C GLN A 287 14.12 4.18 -3.06
N ARG A 288 14.66 3.42 -2.10
CA ARG A 288 15.34 3.94 -0.91
C ARG A 288 16.85 3.91 -1.09
N LYS A 289 17.51 5.04 -0.78
CA LYS A 289 18.96 5.21 -0.77
C LYS A 289 19.39 5.67 0.61
N HIS A 290 19.51 4.70 1.53
CA HIS A 290 19.87 4.93 2.93
C HIS A 290 18.93 5.88 3.68
N HIS A 291 17.65 5.88 3.34
CA HIS A 291 16.64 6.73 3.96
C HIS A 291 15.36 5.94 4.29
N ASP A 292 14.96 5.99 5.57
CA ASP A 292 13.81 5.25 6.12
C ASP A 292 12.56 6.13 6.27
N GLY A 293 12.57 7.37 5.79
CA GLY A 293 11.44 8.29 5.81
C GLY A 293 10.32 7.88 4.84
N PHE A 294 9.26 8.66 4.81
CA PHE A 294 8.07 8.42 3.98
C PHE A 294 7.92 9.43 2.84
N GLY A 295 8.94 10.25 2.59
CA GLY A 295 8.85 11.32 1.62
C GLY A 295 8.05 12.51 2.14
N GLU A 296 8.31 12.90 3.37
CA GLU A 296 7.64 14.00 4.06
C GLU A 296 7.61 15.28 3.24
N GLY A 297 8.76 15.61 2.63
CA GLY A 297 8.88 16.77 1.73
C GLY A 297 8.12 16.59 0.41
N ASN A 298 7.68 15.37 0.08
CA ASN A 298 6.92 15.06 -1.13
C ASN A 298 5.40 15.00 -0.88
N PHE A 299 4.95 14.88 0.39
CA PHE A 299 3.52 14.78 0.69
C PHE A 299 2.74 15.98 0.19
N GLN A 300 3.31 17.19 0.33
CA GLN A 300 2.66 18.38 -0.21
C GLN A 300 2.55 18.32 -1.74
N ALA A 301 3.61 17.86 -2.43
CA ALA A 301 3.60 17.74 -3.89
C ALA A 301 2.60 16.66 -4.38
N LEU A 302 2.49 15.52 -3.68
CA LEU A 302 1.48 14.51 -3.94
C LEU A 302 0.07 15.07 -3.71
N PHE A 303 -0.13 15.72 -2.56
CA PHE A 303 -1.41 16.31 -2.21
C PHE A 303 -1.86 17.34 -3.25
N ASP A 304 -0.98 18.26 -3.63
CA ASP A 304 -1.25 19.29 -4.65
C ASP A 304 -1.57 18.68 -6.02
N SER A 305 -0.91 17.57 -6.38
CA SER A 305 -1.16 16.85 -7.64
C SER A 305 -2.55 16.20 -7.65
N ILE A 306 -2.96 15.56 -6.55
CA ILE A 306 -4.30 14.96 -6.43
C ILE A 306 -5.37 16.06 -6.39
N GLU A 307 -5.13 17.16 -5.67
CA GLU A 307 -6.04 18.29 -5.61
C GLU A 307 -6.23 18.95 -7.00
N ALA A 308 -5.16 19.00 -7.81
CA ALA A 308 -5.25 19.46 -9.20
C ALA A 308 -6.08 18.52 -10.07
N ASP A 309 -5.95 17.21 -9.89
CA ASP A 309 -6.79 16.21 -10.56
C ASP A 309 -8.26 16.33 -10.13
N GLN A 310 -8.54 16.52 -8.85
CA GLN A 310 -9.89 16.78 -8.34
C GLN A 310 -10.52 18.02 -8.98
N ARG A 311 -9.75 19.11 -9.16
CA ARG A 311 -10.22 20.31 -9.89
C ARG A 311 -10.50 20.01 -11.35
N ALA A 312 -9.61 19.30 -12.02
CA ALA A 312 -9.78 18.94 -13.44
C ALA A 312 -11.05 18.10 -13.68
N ARG A 313 -11.42 17.28 -12.70
CA ARG A 313 -12.66 16.48 -12.71
C ARG A 313 -13.89 17.23 -12.19
N GLY A 314 -13.73 18.45 -11.68
CA GLY A 314 -14.82 19.28 -11.13
C GLY A 314 -15.32 18.84 -9.74
N TYR A 315 -14.57 18.03 -9.00
CA TYR A 315 -14.89 17.61 -7.64
C TYR A 315 -14.72 18.77 -6.63
N ILE A 316 -13.70 19.59 -6.81
CA ILE A 316 -13.47 20.83 -6.08
C ILE A 316 -13.35 22.02 -7.03
N SER A 317 -13.70 23.20 -6.54
CA SER A 317 -13.64 24.50 -7.27
C SER A 317 -12.24 25.13 -7.18
#